data_e33d41ebd05cc39ce3e13014a4bb1cbb
#
_entry.id   e33d41ebd05cc39ce3e13014a4bb1cbb
#
_cell.length_a   1.000
_cell.length_b   1.000
_cell.length_c   1.000
_cell.angle_alpha   90.00
_cell.angle_beta   90.00
_cell.angle_gamma   90.00
#
_symmetry.space_group_name_H-M   'P 1'
#
loop_
_entity.id
_entity.type
_entity.pdbx_description
1 polymer ?
#
loop_
_entity_poly.entity_id
_entity_poly.type
_entity_poly.pdbx_seq_one_letter_code
_entity_poly.pdbx_strand_id
1 'polypeptide(L)'
;MPSLLRIRRPFYYGGEQSSVLHGDLWCGNFITGNDGEAWLIDPAVYVGHAEADLAMTELFGGFPREFYSAYDEVCKIDREYARRRDLYNLYHVLNHLNLFGGSYIWEVKRILRLFGG
;
A
#
# COMPACT_ATOMS: atom_id res chain seq x y z
N MET A 1 -7.20 21.82 -1.65
CA MET A 1 -7.71 20.48 -1.95
C MET A 1 -6.60 19.54 -2.35
N PRO A 2 -6.47 18.41 -1.70
CA PRO A 2 -5.51 17.44 -2.15
C PRO A 2 -5.83 17.07 -3.60
N SER A 3 -4.83 17.22 -4.44
CA SER A 3 -4.95 16.80 -5.81
C SER A 3 -5.28 15.31 -5.85
N LEU A 4 -6.28 14.96 -6.61
CA LEU A 4 -6.53 13.58 -7.00
C LEU A 4 -5.21 13.02 -7.52
N LEU A 5 -4.60 12.11 -6.77
CA LEU A 5 -3.54 11.28 -7.31
C LEU A 5 -4.17 10.39 -8.39
N ARG A 6 -4.23 10.89 -9.61
CA ARG A 6 -4.47 10.02 -10.75
C ARG A 6 -3.36 9.00 -10.73
N ILE A 7 -3.71 7.74 -10.58
CA ILE A 7 -2.78 6.64 -10.73
C ILE A 7 -2.28 6.72 -12.18
N ARG A 8 -1.13 7.35 -12.36
CA ARG A 8 -0.48 7.38 -13.67
C ARG A 8 0.15 6.01 -13.90
N ARG A 9 0.11 5.56 -15.14
CA ARG A 9 0.79 4.33 -15.54
C ARG A 9 2.23 4.36 -15.04
N PRO A 10 2.72 3.29 -14.43
CA PRO A 10 4.11 3.23 -13.99
C PRO A 10 5.07 3.44 -15.16
N PHE A 11 6.16 4.14 -14.89
CA PHE A 11 7.23 4.29 -15.86
C PHE A 11 8.06 3.01 -15.92
N TYR A 12 8.38 2.58 -17.13
CA TYR A 12 9.26 1.44 -17.34
C TYR A 12 10.71 1.90 -17.35
N TYR A 13 11.51 1.29 -16.49
CA TYR A 13 12.96 1.42 -16.49
C TYR A 13 13.56 0.02 -16.61
N GLY A 14 14.09 -0.33 -17.79
CA GLY A 14 14.87 -1.56 -17.98
C GLY A 14 14.20 -2.85 -17.43
N GLY A 15 12.88 -2.95 -17.49
CA GLY A 15 12.11 -4.08 -16.96
C GLY A 15 11.58 -3.90 -15.54
N GLU A 16 12.08 -2.93 -14.79
CA GLU A 16 11.53 -2.56 -13.49
C GLU A 16 10.65 -1.32 -13.62
N GLN A 17 9.50 -1.34 -12.96
CA GLN A 17 8.55 -0.23 -12.98
C GLN A 17 8.76 0.65 -11.76
N SER A 18 9.06 1.93 -11.97
CA SER A 18 9.06 2.94 -10.93
C SER A 18 7.79 3.77 -10.99
N SER A 19 7.22 4.05 -9.85
CA SER A 19 6.02 4.89 -9.72
C SER A 19 6.23 5.93 -8.65
N VAL A 20 5.49 7.04 -8.76
CA VAL A 20 5.35 7.98 -7.65
C VAL A 20 4.33 7.40 -6.70
N LEU A 21 4.75 7.13 -5.48
CA LEU A 21 3.92 6.51 -4.45
C LEU A 21 3.34 7.55 -3.50
N HIS A 22 2.17 7.25 -2.95
CA HIS A 22 1.62 7.99 -1.82
C HIS A 22 2.56 7.87 -0.60
N GLY A 23 3.07 6.68 -0.37
CA GLY A 23 4.09 6.42 0.65
C GLY A 23 3.55 6.08 2.03
N ASP A 24 2.28 6.38 2.29
CA ASP A 24 1.62 6.09 3.57
C ASP A 24 0.14 5.75 3.34
N LEU A 25 -0.12 4.85 2.41
CA LEU A 25 -1.45 4.57 1.88
C LEU A 25 -2.14 3.43 2.65
N TRP A 26 -2.44 3.67 3.91
CA TRP A 26 -3.27 2.79 4.72
C TRP A 26 -4.68 3.37 4.90
N CYS A 27 -5.62 2.59 5.44
CA CYS A 27 -7.03 3.00 5.52
C CYS A 27 -7.27 4.27 6.35
N GLY A 28 -6.36 4.65 7.23
CA GLY A 28 -6.45 5.91 8.00
C GLY A 28 -6.17 7.16 7.16
N ASN A 29 -5.58 7.00 5.97
CA ASN A 29 -5.31 8.10 5.04
C ASN A 29 -6.24 8.11 3.83
N PHE A 30 -7.36 7.46 3.96
CA PHE A 30 -8.46 7.44 3.01
C PHE A 30 -9.72 7.97 3.68
N ILE A 31 -10.36 8.95 3.07
CA ILE A 31 -11.63 9.49 3.54
C ILE A 31 -12.63 9.58 2.39
N THR A 32 -13.91 9.51 2.73
CA THR A 32 -14.99 9.71 1.76
C THR A 32 -15.60 11.09 1.99
N GLY A 33 -15.63 11.89 0.94
CA GLY A 33 -16.25 13.20 0.96
C GLY A 33 -17.77 13.14 0.95
N ASN A 34 -18.41 14.30 1.17
CA ASN A 34 -19.88 14.42 1.19
C ASN A 34 -20.55 14.04 -0.15
N ASP A 35 -19.80 14.11 -1.23
CA ASP A 35 -20.24 13.75 -2.60
C ASP A 35 -20.02 12.27 -2.92
N GLY A 36 -19.52 11.49 -1.97
CA GLY A 36 -19.17 10.08 -2.17
C GLY A 36 -17.80 9.87 -2.81
N GLU A 37 -17.06 10.93 -3.09
CA GLU A 37 -15.72 10.80 -3.66
C GLU A 37 -14.68 10.39 -2.62
N ALA A 38 -13.73 9.58 -3.05
CA ALA A 38 -12.63 9.13 -2.23
C ALA A 38 -11.48 10.15 -2.25
N TRP A 39 -10.94 10.46 -1.09
CA TRP A 39 -9.81 11.36 -0.92
C TRP A 39 -8.67 10.64 -0.24
N LEU A 40 -7.48 10.73 -0.82
CA LEU A 40 -6.25 10.30 -0.18
C LEU A 40 -5.58 11.50 0.47
N ILE A 41 -5.16 11.35 1.72
CA ILE A 41 -4.59 12.42 2.53
C ILE A 41 -3.24 12.02 3.12
N ASP A 42 -2.51 13.00 3.61
CA ASP A 42 -1.23 12.85 4.32
C ASP A 42 -0.19 11.99 3.60
N PRO A 43 0.15 12.29 2.34
CA PRO A 43 1.14 11.53 1.61
C PRO A 43 2.56 11.73 2.17
N ALA A 44 3.36 10.67 2.11
CA ALA A 44 4.80 10.68 2.34
C ALA A 44 5.50 10.28 1.03
N VAL A 45 5.43 11.13 0.04
CA VAL A 45 5.73 10.84 -1.37
C VAL A 45 7.17 10.37 -1.58
N TYR A 46 7.32 9.27 -2.30
CA TYR A 46 8.61 8.81 -2.81
C TYR A 46 8.44 8.05 -4.13
N VAL A 47 9.54 7.77 -4.81
CA VAL A 47 9.53 6.97 -6.04
C VAL A 47 9.95 5.54 -5.71
N GLY A 48 9.15 4.57 -6.13
CA GLY A 48 9.43 3.18 -5.85
C GLY A 48 8.47 2.23 -6.56
N HIS A 49 8.37 1.02 -6.04
CA HIS A 49 7.47 0.00 -6.56
C HIS A 49 6.01 0.29 -6.20
N ALA A 50 5.15 0.36 -7.19
CA ALA A 50 3.71 0.60 -6.98
C ALA A 50 3.08 -0.40 -6.02
N GLU A 51 3.57 -1.64 -6.02
CA GLU A 51 3.08 -2.69 -5.12
C GLU A 51 3.29 -2.36 -3.64
N ALA A 52 4.24 -1.49 -3.30
CA ALA A 52 4.45 -1.08 -1.90
C ALA A 52 3.26 -0.28 -1.38
N ASP A 53 2.69 0.62 -2.18
CA ASP A 53 1.45 1.31 -1.85
C ASP A 53 0.26 0.35 -1.79
N LEU A 54 0.14 -0.52 -2.80
CA LEU A 54 -0.93 -1.50 -2.86
C LEU A 54 -0.92 -2.43 -1.64
N ALA A 55 0.26 -2.89 -1.24
CA ALA A 55 0.41 -3.72 -0.04
C ALA A 55 -0.03 -2.99 1.22
N MET A 56 0.33 -1.72 1.36
CA MET A 56 -0.04 -0.93 2.53
C MET A 56 -1.55 -0.71 2.63
N THR A 57 -2.28 -0.65 1.50
CA THR A 57 -3.74 -0.56 1.54
C THR A 57 -4.38 -1.75 2.23
N GLU A 58 -3.72 -2.90 2.25
CA GLU A 58 -4.23 -4.12 2.87
C GLU A 58 -3.91 -4.24 4.36
N LEU A 59 -3.10 -3.32 4.91
CA LEU A 59 -2.83 -3.28 6.36
C LEU A 59 -4.00 -2.68 7.14
N PHE A 60 -4.12 -3.07 8.39
CA PHE A 60 -5.00 -2.43 9.37
C PHE A 60 -6.48 -2.34 8.95
N GLY A 61 -6.99 -3.38 8.30
CA GLY A 61 -8.39 -3.47 7.90
C GLY A 61 -8.64 -3.34 6.41
N GLY A 62 -7.67 -2.80 5.67
CA GLY A 62 -7.72 -2.76 4.22
C GLY A 62 -8.66 -1.70 3.63
N PHE A 63 -8.58 -1.56 2.31
CA PHE A 63 -9.46 -0.73 1.51
C PHE A 63 -10.68 -1.55 1.04
N PRO A 64 -11.76 -0.89 0.58
CA PRO A 64 -12.91 -1.59 0.04
C PRO A 64 -12.55 -2.47 -1.16
N ARG A 65 -13.28 -3.58 -1.32
CA ARG A 65 -13.07 -4.53 -2.41
C ARG A 65 -13.10 -3.87 -3.80
N GLU A 66 -13.97 -2.91 -3.97
CA GLU A 66 -14.15 -2.15 -5.21
C GLU A 66 -12.88 -1.41 -5.62
N PHE A 67 -12.07 -1.00 -4.65
CA PHE A 67 -10.78 -0.37 -4.91
C PHE A 67 -9.85 -1.31 -5.67
N TYR A 68 -9.73 -2.56 -5.25
CA TYR A 68 -8.83 -3.52 -5.89
C TYR A 68 -9.30 -3.91 -7.28
N SER A 69 -10.60 -4.04 -7.49
CA SER A 69 -11.18 -4.29 -8.80
C SER A 69 -10.87 -3.15 -9.77
N ALA A 70 -11.06 -1.93 -9.35
CA ALA A 70 -10.76 -0.73 -10.16
C ALA A 70 -9.26 -0.58 -10.41
N TYR A 71 -8.44 -0.85 -9.42
CA TYR A 71 -6.98 -0.82 -9.57
C TYR A 71 -6.52 -1.83 -10.62
N ASP A 72 -7.02 -3.05 -10.56
CA ASP A 72 -6.66 -4.12 -11.50
C ASP A 72 -7.04 -3.79 -12.94
N GLU A 73 -8.14 -3.07 -13.15
CA GLU A 73 -8.56 -2.60 -14.48
C GLU A 73 -7.59 -1.59 -15.09
N VAL A 74 -7.01 -0.71 -14.27
CA VAL A 74 -6.10 0.36 -14.72
C VAL A 74 -4.65 -0.14 -14.78
N CYS A 75 -4.22 -0.83 -13.76
CA CYS A 75 -2.88 -1.41 -13.61
C CYS A 75 -3.03 -2.85 -13.14
N LYS A 76 -2.92 -3.79 -14.06
CA LYS A 76 -3.11 -5.20 -13.73
C LYS A 76 -2.21 -5.63 -12.58
N ILE A 77 -2.83 -6.19 -11.55
CA ILE A 77 -2.12 -6.74 -10.39
C ILE A 77 -1.41 -8.02 -10.84
N ASP A 78 -0.09 -8.08 -10.61
CA ASP A 78 0.72 -9.23 -10.94
C ASP A 78 0.27 -10.46 -10.13
N ARG A 79 0.30 -11.64 -10.75
CA ARG A 79 -0.07 -12.90 -10.08
C ARG A 79 0.79 -13.18 -8.86
N GLU A 80 2.05 -12.76 -8.88
CA GLU A 80 3.00 -13.00 -7.79
C GLU A 80 2.96 -11.90 -6.72
N TYR A 81 2.11 -10.89 -6.88
CA TYR A 81 1.98 -9.81 -5.92
C TYR A 81 1.72 -10.32 -4.51
N ALA A 82 0.82 -11.28 -4.35
CA ALA A 82 0.46 -11.81 -3.03
C ALA A 82 1.68 -12.37 -2.27
N ARG A 83 2.68 -12.88 -2.97
CA ARG A 83 3.93 -13.37 -2.38
C ARG A 83 4.83 -12.23 -1.90
N ARG A 84 4.75 -11.07 -2.54
CA ARG A 84 5.54 -9.88 -2.20
C ARG A 84 4.86 -8.96 -1.21
N ARG A 85 3.53 -9.02 -1.14
CA ARG A 85 2.72 -8.14 -0.27
C ARG A 85 3.20 -8.16 1.17
N ASP A 86 3.36 -9.32 1.76
CA ASP A 86 3.74 -9.44 3.15
C ASP A 86 5.17 -8.94 3.40
N LEU A 87 6.05 -9.07 2.41
CA LEU A 87 7.40 -8.52 2.49
C LEU A 87 7.41 -6.99 2.51
N TYR A 88 6.64 -6.34 1.65
CA TYR A 88 6.46 -4.89 1.70
C TYR A 88 5.89 -4.46 3.04
N ASN A 89 4.88 -5.16 3.51
CA ASN A 89 4.19 -4.82 4.76
C ASN A 89 5.04 -5.09 5.99
N LEU A 90 5.97 -6.04 5.92
CA LEU A 90 6.93 -6.26 7.01
C LEU A 90 7.69 -4.98 7.36
N TYR A 91 8.18 -4.26 6.36
CA TYR A 91 8.84 -2.98 6.58
C TYR A 91 7.93 -1.97 7.29
N HIS A 92 6.70 -1.83 6.81
CA HIS A 92 5.75 -0.89 7.39
C HIS A 92 5.40 -1.25 8.83
N VAL A 93 5.17 -2.53 9.11
CA VAL A 93 4.82 -2.99 10.46
C VAL A 93 6.01 -2.86 11.41
N LEU A 94 7.23 -3.15 10.96
CA LEU A 94 8.45 -2.94 11.77
C LEU A 94 8.62 -1.46 12.11
N ASN A 95 8.37 -0.57 11.17
CA ASN A 95 8.43 0.86 11.41
C ASN A 95 7.41 1.31 12.46
N HIS A 96 6.18 0.80 12.38
CA HIS A 96 5.15 1.07 13.38
C HIS A 96 5.54 0.52 14.75
N LEU A 97 6.12 -0.68 14.80
CA LEU A 97 6.62 -1.27 16.04
C LEU A 97 7.67 -0.38 16.71
N ASN A 98 8.59 0.16 15.94
CA ASN A 98 9.63 1.07 16.44
C ASN A 98 9.05 2.40 16.96
N LEU A 99 8.03 2.91 16.29
CA LEU A 99 7.43 4.21 16.63
C LEU A 99 6.39 4.12 17.75
N PHE A 100 5.60 3.06 17.77
CA PHE A 100 4.39 2.96 18.61
C PHE A 100 4.40 1.80 19.60
N GLY A 101 5.43 0.94 19.58
CA GLY A 101 5.65 -0.11 20.56
C GLY A 101 4.96 -1.44 20.29
N GLY A 102 4.89 -2.28 21.32
CA GLY A 102 4.67 -3.71 21.23
C GLY A 102 3.35 -4.22 20.67
N SER A 103 2.34 -3.35 20.45
CA SER A 103 1.05 -3.78 19.88
C SER A 103 1.16 -4.34 18.46
N TYR A 104 2.27 -4.05 17.75
CA TYR A 104 2.52 -4.52 16.39
C TYR A 104 3.37 -5.80 16.32
N ILE A 105 3.86 -6.29 17.45
CA ILE A 105 4.76 -7.47 17.48
C ILE A 105 4.12 -8.73 16.91
N TRP A 106 2.83 -8.93 17.13
CA TRP A 106 2.12 -10.09 16.61
C TRP A 106 2.04 -10.12 15.10
N GLU A 107 1.87 -8.95 14.48
CA GLU A 107 1.84 -8.82 13.03
C GLU A 107 3.21 -9.13 12.43
N VAL A 108 4.29 -8.66 13.05
CA VAL A 108 5.66 -8.99 12.64
C VAL A 108 5.89 -10.50 12.73
N LYS A 109 5.51 -11.13 13.83
CA LYS A 109 5.65 -12.57 14.01
C LYS A 109 4.86 -13.36 12.97
N ARG A 110 3.64 -12.93 12.66
CA ARG A 110 2.81 -13.55 11.63
C ARG A 110 3.53 -13.55 10.27
N ILE A 111 4.04 -12.40 9.87
CA ILE A 111 4.74 -12.25 8.57
C ILE A 111 6.02 -13.09 8.54
N LEU A 112 6.80 -13.07 9.60
CA LEU A 112 8.04 -13.85 9.68
C LEU A 112 7.78 -15.35 9.53
N ARG A 113 6.67 -15.85 10.06
CA ARG A 113 6.30 -17.27 9.91
C ARG A 113 6.04 -17.64 8.45
N LEU A 114 5.48 -16.71 7.66
CA LEU A 114 5.22 -16.94 6.24
C LEU A 114 6.52 -17.13 5.44
N PHE A 115 7.62 -16.56 5.92
CA PHE A 115 8.95 -16.68 5.28
C PHE A 115 9.85 -17.71 5.96
N GLY A 116 9.30 -18.61 6.78
CA GLY A 116 10.02 -19.72 7.39
C GLY A 116 10.87 -19.32 8.60
N GLY A 117 10.59 -18.16 9.18
CA GLY A 117 11.31 -17.68 10.36
C GLY A 117 10.70 -18.11 11.69
#